data_66f10a9d6513e0eeb0e0dd4d718fa35b
#
_entry.id   66f10a9d6513e0eeb0e0dd4d718fa35b
#
_cell.length_a   1.000
_cell.length_b   1.000
_cell.length_c   1.000
_cell.angle_alpha   90.00
_cell.angle_beta   90.00
_cell.angle_gamma   90.00
#
_symmetry.space_group_name_H-M   'P 1'
#
loop_
_entity.id
_entity.type
_entity.pdbx_description
1 polymer ?
#
loop_
_entity_poly.entity_id
_entity_poly.type
_entity_poly.pdbx_seq_one_letter_code
_entity_poly.pdbx_strand_id
1 'polypeptide(L)'
;MILVTSATGTVGSEVVKLLKSQGLAVTAASRNPGKAGTDLGVPAVAWHWDQPQSFAGALSGVHTLFLGTPPGTTEELAWGLAAVQAAKAAGVKKIVKLSAIGVENMPDSPHRKIELAIEAGGFEWFFARPSFFMQNLNEGMLQSVHAGVIALPAGDGRTGFIDARDIAAVMVEAIKGHELDGQGLTLTGPAALGWVDVAAELTRALGKPVRYDDIAPAAHTEAMLAAGMPRHYAEFMTMLYSQVVKNGFAAAVTDNVKKVTGKDPITLAQYAKDYTATLKG
;
A
#
# COMPACT_ATOMS: atom_id res chain seq x y z
N MET A 1 -8.08 -21.63 -4.42
CA MET A 1 -8.31 -20.37 -5.14
C MET A 1 -7.75 -19.21 -4.30
N ILE A 2 -7.13 -18.21 -4.94
CA ILE A 2 -6.63 -16.98 -4.30
C ILE A 2 -7.60 -15.85 -4.62
N LEU A 3 -8.05 -15.12 -3.59
CA LEU A 3 -8.86 -13.89 -3.75
C LEU A 3 -8.01 -12.67 -3.37
N VAL A 4 -8.01 -11.66 -4.24
CA VAL A 4 -7.29 -10.40 -4.00
C VAL A 4 -8.30 -9.28 -3.81
N THR A 5 -8.41 -8.74 -2.58
CA THR A 5 -9.20 -7.52 -2.33
C THR A 5 -8.43 -6.27 -2.79
N SER A 6 -9.13 -5.17 -3.00
CA SER A 6 -8.52 -3.96 -3.59
C SER A 6 -7.70 -4.24 -4.86
N ALA A 7 -8.17 -5.20 -5.67
CA ALA A 7 -7.46 -5.74 -6.83
C ALA A 7 -7.15 -4.71 -7.93
N THR A 8 -7.87 -3.60 -7.97
CA THR A 8 -7.64 -2.48 -8.90
C THR A 8 -6.82 -1.34 -8.30
N GLY A 9 -6.38 -1.48 -7.04
CA GLY A 9 -5.52 -0.51 -6.37
C GLY A 9 -4.04 -0.73 -6.68
N THR A 10 -3.21 0.18 -6.19
CA THR A 10 -1.76 0.27 -6.46
C THR A 10 -1.02 -1.05 -6.23
N VAL A 11 -1.13 -1.67 -5.05
CA VAL A 11 -0.46 -2.95 -4.74
C VAL A 11 -1.28 -4.14 -5.26
N GLY A 12 -2.61 -4.11 -5.08
CA GLY A 12 -3.47 -5.24 -5.46
C GLY A 12 -3.39 -5.58 -6.95
N SER A 13 -3.31 -4.57 -7.82
CA SER A 13 -3.17 -4.79 -9.26
C SER A 13 -1.84 -5.46 -9.63
N GLU A 14 -0.75 -5.08 -8.97
CA GLU A 14 0.56 -5.70 -9.18
C GLU A 14 0.59 -7.15 -8.66
N VAL A 15 -0.06 -7.43 -7.52
CA VAL A 15 -0.23 -8.81 -7.00
C VAL A 15 -1.00 -9.66 -8.01
N VAL A 16 -2.13 -9.18 -8.53
CA VAL A 16 -2.91 -9.91 -9.55
C VAL A 16 -2.09 -10.18 -10.80
N LYS A 17 -1.36 -9.18 -11.32
CA LYS A 17 -0.49 -9.31 -12.50
C LYS A 17 0.58 -10.38 -12.29
N LEU A 18 1.25 -10.36 -11.13
CA LEU A 18 2.31 -11.32 -10.81
C LEU A 18 1.77 -12.73 -10.64
N LEU A 19 0.66 -12.93 -9.91
CA LEU A 19 0.02 -14.23 -9.75
C LEU A 19 -0.39 -14.82 -11.11
N LYS A 20 -1.05 -13.99 -11.94
CA LYS A 20 -1.44 -14.38 -13.31
C LYS A 20 -0.23 -14.78 -14.17
N SER A 21 0.84 -13.98 -14.15
CA SER A 21 2.05 -14.26 -14.95
C SER A 21 2.75 -15.55 -14.55
N GLN A 22 2.56 -15.99 -13.29
CA GLN A 22 3.07 -17.26 -12.77
C GLN A 22 2.08 -18.43 -12.95
N GLY A 23 0.96 -18.23 -13.66
CA GLY A 23 -0.04 -19.28 -13.93
C GLY A 23 -0.90 -19.66 -12.72
N LEU A 24 -0.93 -18.85 -11.67
CA LEU A 24 -1.71 -19.12 -10.46
C LEU A 24 -3.17 -18.68 -10.63
N ALA A 25 -4.09 -19.51 -10.18
CA ALA A 25 -5.53 -19.23 -10.22
C ALA A 25 -5.86 -18.09 -9.21
N VAL A 26 -6.10 -16.89 -9.72
CA VAL A 26 -6.44 -15.69 -8.95
C VAL A 26 -7.77 -15.12 -9.37
N THR A 27 -8.55 -14.63 -8.41
CA THR A 27 -9.81 -13.90 -8.61
C THR A 27 -9.67 -12.50 -8.03
N ALA A 28 -10.05 -11.50 -8.80
CA ALA A 28 -10.05 -10.10 -8.37
C ALA A 28 -11.35 -9.76 -7.63
N ALA A 29 -11.26 -9.14 -6.46
CA ALA A 29 -12.42 -8.60 -5.74
C ALA A 29 -12.52 -7.09 -5.96
N SER A 30 -13.66 -6.62 -6.47
CA SER A 30 -13.86 -5.23 -6.86
C SER A 30 -15.33 -4.81 -6.74
N ARG A 31 -15.55 -3.50 -6.54
CA ARG A 31 -16.90 -2.89 -6.63
C ARG A 31 -17.52 -3.00 -8.03
N ASN A 32 -16.67 -3.05 -9.06
CA ASN A 32 -17.09 -3.24 -10.45
C ASN A 32 -16.37 -4.46 -11.04
N PRO A 33 -16.87 -5.69 -10.81
CA PRO A 33 -16.19 -6.90 -11.24
C PRO A 33 -16.07 -7.01 -12.78
N GLY A 34 -17.04 -6.52 -13.54
CA GLY A 34 -16.98 -6.53 -15.01
C GLY A 34 -15.77 -5.75 -15.53
N LYS A 35 -15.60 -4.51 -15.06
CA LYS A 35 -14.45 -3.69 -15.43
C LYS A 35 -13.14 -4.29 -14.92
N ALA A 36 -13.07 -4.70 -13.66
CA ALA A 36 -11.88 -5.28 -13.06
C ALA A 36 -11.42 -6.55 -13.79
N GLY A 37 -12.36 -7.42 -14.14
CA GLY A 37 -12.08 -8.63 -14.91
C GLY A 37 -11.49 -8.34 -16.29
N THR A 38 -12.04 -7.35 -16.99
CA THR A 38 -11.54 -6.90 -18.30
C THR A 38 -10.13 -6.30 -18.18
N ASP A 39 -9.93 -5.35 -17.26
CA ASP A 39 -8.68 -4.60 -17.12
C ASP A 39 -7.52 -5.52 -16.66
N LEU A 40 -7.79 -6.46 -15.74
CA LEU A 40 -6.78 -7.36 -15.18
C LEU A 40 -6.67 -8.69 -15.96
N GLY A 41 -7.69 -9.02 -16.75
CA GLY A 41 -7.75 -10.27 -17.51
C GLY A 41 -7.76 -11.53 -16.63
N VAL A 42 -8.51 -11.48 -15.52
CA VAL A 42 -8.75 -12.59 -14.58
C VAL A 42 -10.22 -12.61 -14.18
N PRO A 43 -10.75 -13.74 -13.65
CA PRO A 43 -12.07 -13.76 -13.04
C PRO A 43 -12.21 -12.68 -11.97
N ALA A 44 -13.38 -12.07 -11.86
CA ALA A 44 -13.63 -11.05 -10.85
C ALA A 44 -15.00 -11.25 -10.18
N VAL A 45 -15.07 -10.87 -8.90
CA VAL A 45 -16.27 -10.97 -8.07
C VAL A 45 -16.57 -9.64 -7.39
N ALA A 46 -17.85 -9.45 -7.05
CA ALA A 46 -18.28 -8.26 -6.32
C ALA A 46 -17.74 -8.26 -4.88
N TRP A 47 -17.17 -7.12 -4.48
CA TRP A 47 -16.70 -6.86 -3.13
C TRP A 47 -16.98 -5.40 -2.78
N HIS A 48 -17.89 -5.16 -1.86
CA HIS A 48 -18.28 -3.83 -1.42
C HIS A 48 -17.96 -3.68 0.06
N TRP A 49 -17.01 -2.82 0.40
CA TRP A 49 -16.56 -2.63 1.77
C TRP A 49 -17.69 -2.17 2.70
N ASP A 50 -18.57 -1.32 2.21
CA ASP A 50 -19.77 -0.81 2.88
C ASP A 50 -20.94 -1.81 2.93
N GLN A 51 -20.79 -2.97 2.31
CA GLN A 51 -21.79 -4.04 2.24
C GLN A 51 -21.17 -5.40 2.60
N PRO A 52 -20.87 -5.68 3.88
CA PRO A 52 -20.19 -6.91 4.32
C PRO A 52 -20.89 -8.22 3.90
N GLN A 53 -22.20 -8.17 3.62
CA GLN A 53 -22.95 -9.30 3.07
C GLN A 53 -22.44 -9.77 1.70
N SER A 54 -21.71 -8.91 0.96
CA SER A 54 -21.07 -9.29 -0.30
C SER A 54 -19.87 -10.21 -0.13
N PHE A 55 -19.27 -10.26 1.07
CA PHE A 55 -18.02 -11.00 1.32
C PHE A 55 -18.23 -12.51 1.26
N ALA A 56 -19.33 -13.02 1.80
CA ALA A 56 -19.58 -14.46 1.88
C ALA A 56 -19.58 -15.12 0.49
N GLY A 57 -20.25 -14.51 -0.49
CA GLY A 57 -20.27 -15.02 -1.87
C GLY A 57 -18.89 -14.96 -2.53
N ALA A 58 -18.15 -13.88 -2.32
CA ALA A 58 -16.81 -13.71 -2.88
C ALA A 58 -15.79 -14.70 -2.29
N LEU A 59 -15.97 -15.12 -1.04
CA LEU A 59 -15.07 -16.01 -0.32
C LEU A 59 -15.36 -17.50 -0.54
N SER A 60 -16.41 -17.85 -1.31
CA SER A 60 -16.73 -19.25 -1.58
C SER A 60 -15.58 -19.98 -2.30
N GLY A 61 -15.05 -21.06 -1.70
CA GLY A 61 -13.94 -21.84 -2.24
C GLY A 61 -12.57 -21.14 -2.22
N VAL A 62 -12.46 -19.99 -1.54
CA VAL A 62 -11.17 -19.28 -1.35
C VAL A 62 -10.34 -20.02 -0.31
N HIS A 63 -9.11 -20.34 -0.66
CA HIS A 63 -8.11 -20.88 0.26
C HIS A 63 -7.23 -19.79 0.86
N THR A 64 -6.79 -18.83 0.03
CA THR A 64 -5.89 -17.74 0.41
C THR A 64 -6.52 -16.39 0.06
N LEU A 65 -6.60 -15.51 1.05
CA LEU A 65 -7.09 -14.15 0.92
C LEU A 65 -5.92 -13.16 0.99
N PHE A 66 -5.71 -12.39 -0.08
CA PHE A 66 -4.97 -11.14 0.03
C PHE A 66 -5.91 -10.07 0.57
N LEU A 67 -5.59 -9.50 1.74
CA LEU A 67 -6.39 -8.50 2.40
C LEU A 67 -5.72 -7.12 2.36
N GLY A 68 -6.18 -6.24 1.47
CA GLY A 68 -5.86 -4.82 1.45
C GLY A 68 -7.13 -4.03 1.73
N THR A 69 -7.18 -3.29 2.83
CA THR A 69 -8.30 -2.40 3.19
C THR A 69 -8.11 -1.03 2.52
N PRO A 70 -9.19 -0.28 2.19
CA PRO A 70 -9.07 1.11 1.77
C PRO A 70 -8.52 1.97 2.93
N PRO A 71 -7.37 2.62 2.77
CA PRO A 71 -6.77 3.39 3.86
C PRO A 71 -7.45 4.75 4.07
N GLY A 72 -7.32 5.28 5.29
CA GLY A 72 -7.70 6.66 5.60
C GLY A 72 -9.20 6.92 5.74
N THR A 73 -10.00 5.87 5.89
CA THR A 73 -11.43 5.98 6.22
C THR A 73 -11.65 5.68 7.70
N THR A 74 -12.70 6.26 8.28
CA THR A 74 -13.10 5.98 9.67
C THR A 74 -13.62 4.56 9.85
N GLU A 75 -14.07 3.93 8.77
CA GLU A 75 -14.65 2.59 8.72
C GLU A 75 -13.63 1.46 8.50
N GLU A 76 -12.36 1.79 8.23
CA GLU A 76 -11.32 0.81 7.87
C GLU A 76 -11.24 -0.37 8.86
N LEU A 77 -11.28 -0.07 10.17
CA LEU A 77 -11.26 -1.10 11.21
C LEU A 77 -12.48 -2.02 11.12
N ALA A 78 -13.67 -1.44 11.00
CA ALA A 78 -14.90 -2.21 10.94
C ALA A 78 -14.94 -3.11 9.69
N TRP A 79 -14.54 -2.58 8.56
CA TRP A 79 -14.46 -3.33 7.30
C TRP A 79 -13.43 -4.46 7.35
N GLY A 80 -12.25 -4.18 7.89
CA GLY A 80 -11.21 -5.19 8.03
C GLY A 80 -11.62 -6.34 8.96
N LEU A 81 -12.22 -6.03 10.11
CA LEU A 81 -12.73 -7.04 11.05
C LEU A 81 -13.87 -7.87 10.43
N ALA A 82 -14.79 -7.24 9.71
CA ALA A 82 -15.86 -7.95 9.00
C ALA A 82 -15.31 -8.90 7.93
N ALA A 83 -14.27 -8.48 7.19
CA ALA A 83 -13.61 -9.33 6.20
C ALA A 83 -12.91 -10.53 6.84
N VAL A 84 -12.22 -10.35 7.98
CA VAL A 84 -11.58 -11.43 8.74
C VAL A 84 -12.63 -12.42 9.27
N GLN A 85 -13.73 -11.92 9.81
CA GLN A 85 -14.83 -12.75 10.30
C GLN A 85 -15.48 -13.57 9.15
N ALA A 86 -15.74 -12.92 8.01
CA ALA A 86 -16.29 -13.60 6.83
C ALA A 86 -15.31 -14.65 6.27
N ALA A 87 -14.00 -14.36 6.25
CA ALA A 87 -12.99 -15.31 5.84
C ALA A 87 -12.96 -16.55 6.75
N LYS A 88 -13.09 -16.35 8.06
CA LYS A 88 -13.17 -17.48 9.02
C LYS A 88 -14.41 -18.32 8.78
N ALA A 89 -15.57 -17.70 8.60
CA ALA A 89 -16.83 -18.39 8.33
C ALA A 89 -16.81 -19.16 7.01
N ALA A 90 -16.11 -18.66 5.98
CA ALA A 90 -15.94 -19.30 4.69
C ALA A 90 -14.87 -20.42 4.69
N GLY A 91 -14.13 -20.61 5.78
CA GLY A 91 -13.08 -21.64 5.89
C GLY A 91 -11.78 -21.30 5.17
N VAL A 92 -11.51 -20.01 4.90
CA VAL A 92 -10.22 -19.52 4.38
C VAL A 92 -9.11 -20.01 5.31
N LYS A 93 -8.01 -20.49 4.72
CA LYS A 93 -6.89 -21.04 5.49
C LYS A 93 -5.78 -20.00 5.75
N LYS A 94 -5.54 -19.14 4.77
CA LYS A 94 -4.43 -18.19 4.83
C LYS A 94 -4.88 -16.77 4.52
N ILE A 95 -4.35 -15.80 5.29
CA ILE A 95 -4.54 -14.37 5.04
C ILE A 95 -3.17 -13.70 4.89
N VAL A 96 -2.94 -13.10 3.73
CA VAL A 96 -1.76 -12.26 3.46
C VAL A 96 -2.23 -10.80 3.47
N LYS A 97 -1.88 -10.04 4.52
CA LYS A 97 -2.40 -8.69 4.73
C LYS A 97 -1.41 -7.61 4.30
N LEU A 98 -1.89 -6.66 3.51
CA LEU A 98 -1.21 -5.39 3.32
C LEU A 98 -1.47 -4.51 4.55
N SER A 99 -0.44 -4.29 5.34
CA SER A 99 -0.42 -3.50 6.57
C SER A 99 0.37 -2.21 6.36
N ALA A 100 0.98 -1.65 7.42
CA ALA A 100 1.80 -0.45 7.33
C ALA A 100 2.99 -0.52 8.29
N ILE A 101 4.07 0.21 7.98
CA ILE A 101 5.26 0.32 8.81
C ILE A 101 4.92 0.82 10.22
N GLY A 102 5.53 0.20 11.24
CA GLY A 102 5.49 0.64 12.63
C GLY A 102 4.20 0.30 13.40
N VAL A 103 3.20 -0.31 12.74
CA VAL A 103 1.90 -0.59 13.38
C VAL A 103 2.00 -1.57 14.54
N GLU A 104 3.04 -2.40 14.58
CA GLU A 104 3.32 -3.29 15.71
C GLU A 104 3.53 -2.56 17.03
N ASN A 105 3.94 -1.30 16.96
CA ASN A 105 4.12 -0.40 18.10
C ASN A 105 2.93 0.56 18.33
N MET A 106 1.86 0.41 17.54
CA MET A 106 0.69 1.28 17.54
C MET A 106 -0.59 0.48 17.82
N PRO A 107 -0.85 0.05 19.09
CA PRO A 107 -1.92 -0.87 19.42
C PRO A 107 -3.32 -0.36 19.03
N ASP A 108 -3.48 0.95 18.93
CA ASP A 108 -4.74 1.59 18.54
C ASP A 108 -4.93 1.75 17.03
N SER A 109 -3.90 1.50 16.24
CA SER A 109 -4.00 1.54 14.79
C SER A 109 -5.03 0.56 14.26
N PRO A 110 -5.90 0.95 13.31
CA PRO A 110 -6.80 0.03 12.61
C PRO A 110 -6.07 -1.18 12.03
N HIS A 111 -4.92 -0.96 11.39
CA HIS A 111 -4.09 -2.03 10.84
C HIS A 111 -3.67 -3.05 11.92
N ARG A 112 -3.18 -2.58 13.10
CA ARG A 112 -2.75 -3.51 14.16
C ARG A 112 -3.92 -4.28 14.77
N LYS A 113 -5.06 -3.65 14.97
CA LYS A 113 -6.27 -4.33 15.45
C LYS A 113 -6.74 -5.42 14.47
N ILE A 114 -6.63 -5.18 13.16
CA ILE A 114 -6.94 -6.19 12.13
C ILE A 114 -5.90 -7.31 12.14
N GLU A 115 -4.59 -6.99 12.27
CA GLU A 115 -3.53 -8.01 12.44
C GLU A 115 -3.83 -8.92 13.62
N LEU A 116 -4.14 -8.36 14.80
CA LEU A 116 -4.48 -9.12 16.00
C LEU A 116 -5.70 -10.03 15.79
N ALA A 117 -6.72 -9.56 15.09
CA ALA A 117 -7.89 -10.38 14.76
C ALA A 117 -7.54 -11.55 13.82
N ILE A 118 -6.60 -11.36 12.88
CA ILE A 118 -6.10 -12.42 12.00
C ILE A 118 -5.29 -13.44 12.83
N GLU A 119 -4.36 -12.98 13.68
CA GLU A 119 -3.57 -13.83 14.57
C GLU A 119 -4.48 -14.71 15.46
N ALA A 120 -5.49 -14.11 16.07
CA ALA A 120 -6.47 -14.82 16.92
C ALA A 120 -7.45 -15.69 16.12
N GLY A 121 -7.54 -15.49 14.81
CA GLY A 121 -8.48 -16.19 13.93
C GLY A 121 -8.12 -17.64 13.63
N GLY A 122 -6.87 -18.05 13.88
CA GLY A 122 -6.38 -19.39 13.59
C GLY A 122 -6.02 -19.61 12.11
N PHE A 123 -5.73 -18.54 11.39
CA PHE A 123 -5.23 -18.58 10.01
C PHE A 123 -3.71 -18.80 9.97
N GLU A 124 -3.21 -19.37 8.88
CA GLU A 124 -1.87 -19.07 8.42
C GLU A 124 -1.85 -17.61 7.99
N TRP A 125 -0.83 -16.83 8.38
CA TRP A 125 -0.86 -15.41 8.08
C TRP A 125 0.53 -14.83 7.80
N PHE A 126 0.53 -13.76 6.99
CA PHE A 126 1.68 -12.91 6.76
C PHE A 126 1.24 -11.44 6.70
N PHE A 127 2.03 -10.54 7.31
CA PHE A 127 1.80 -9.11 7.26
C PHE A 127 2.94 -8.40 6.52
N ALA A 128 2.63 -7.83 5.37
CA ALA A 128 3.52 -6.88 4.73
C ALA A 128 3.30 -5.51 5.39
N ARG A 129 4.34 -4.93 5.98
CA ARG A 129 4.34 -3.60 6.62
C ARG A 129 5.20 -2.64 5.82
N PRO A 130 4.75 -2.17 4.66
CA PRO A 130 5.52 -1.29 3.80
C PRO A 130 5.65 0.11 4.39
N SER A 131 6.76 0.77 4.05
CA SER A 131 6.96 2.19 4.19
C SER A 131 6.20 2.95 3.09
N PHE A 132 6.42 4.26 2.96
CA PHE A 132 5.72 5.11 1.98
C PHE A 132 5.97 4.65 0.54
N PHE A 133 4.89 4.59 -0.24
CA PHE A 133 4.97 4.13 -1.63
C PHE A 133 5.55 5.21 -2.55
N MET A 134 6.45 4.82 -3.46
CA MET A 134 6.90 5.70 -4.54
C MET A 134 5.73 6.13 -5.43
N GLN A 135 4.71 5.27 -5.59
CA GLN A 135 3.51 5.55 -6.37
C GLN A 135 2.68 6.74 -5.87
N ASN A 136 2.87 7.18 -4.63
CA ASN A 136 2.26 8.42 -4.17
C ASN A 136 2.66 9.63 -5.04
N LEU A 137 3.84 9.59 -5.68
CA LEU A 137 4.33 10.64 -6.57
C LEU A 137 3.56 10.73 -7.89
N ASN A 138 3.09 9.61 -8.44
CA ASN A 138 2.34 9.56 -9.70
C ASN A 138 0.82 9.38 -9.50
N GLU A 139 0.37 9.36 -8.25
CA GLU A 139 -1.04 9.32 -7.86
C GLU A 139 -1.40 10.62 -7.10
N GLY A 140 -1.44 10.58 -5.78
CA GLY A 140 -1.91 11.69 -4.95
C GLY A 140 -1.08 12.99 -5.07
N MET A 141 0.20 12.90 -5.44
CA MET A 141 1.10 14.05 -5.57
C MET A 141 1.38 14.47 -7.03
N LEU A 142 0.73 13.85 -8.00
CA LEU A 142 1.03 14.04 -9.42
C LEU A 142 0.95 15.51 -9.85
N GLN A 143 -0.06 16.23 -9.41
CA GLN A 143 -0.21 17.66 -9.72
C GLN A 143 0.92 18.51 -9.15
N SER A 144 1.40 18.19 -7.94
CA SER A 144 2.55 18.84 -7.31
C SER A 144 3.84 18.58 -8.11
N VAL A 145 4.04 17.34 -8.57
CA VAL A 145 5.15 16.98 -9.44
C VAL A 145 5.08 17.72 -10.79
N HIS A 146 3.90 17.82 -11.39
CA HIS A 146 3.68 18.59 -12.62
C HIS A 146 3.96 20.09 -12.41
N ALA A 147 3.56 20.63 -11.28
CA ALA A 147 3.83 22.03 -10.92
C ALA A 147 5.32 22.28 -10.56
N GLY A 148 6.13 21.24 -10.40
CA GLY A 148 7.53 21.33 -10.01
C GLY A 148 7.75 21.70 -8.54
N VAL A 149 6.75 21.49 -7.67
CA VAL A 149 6.84 21.82 -6.24
C VAL A 149 6.19 20.74 -5.40
N ILE A 150 6.97 20.13 -4.50
CA ILE A 150 6.48 19.23 -3.47
C ILE A 150 6.47 20.00 -2.16
N ALA A 151 5.29 20.39 -1.69
CA ALA A 151 5.10 21.19 -0.50
C ALA A 151 4.51 20.34 0.64
N LEU A 152 5.35 19.97 1.62
CA LEU A 152 4.98 19.07 2.73
C LEU A 152 5.64 19.53 4.04
N PRO A 153 5.02 19.29 5.22
CA PRO A 153 5.60 19.65 6.51
C PRO A 153 6.53 18.55 7.05
N ALA A 154 7.47 18.06 6.21
CA ALA A 154 8.29 16.91 6.54
C ALA A 154 9.71 17.26 7.02
N GLY A 155 10.09 18.55 6.98
CA GLY A 155 11.42 19.01 7.35
C GLY A 155 12.52 18.26 6.63
N ASP A 156 13.58 17.88 7.35
CA ASP A 156 14.68 17.06 6.86
C ASP A 156 14.45 15.55 7.09
N GLY A 157 13.21 15.15 7.43
CA GLY A 157 12.86 13.77 7.70
C GLY A 157 13.11 12.86 6.50
N ARG A 158 13.62 11.66 6.79
CA ARG A 158 13.95 10.67 5.75
C ARG A 158 12.96 9.53 5.77
N THR A 159 12.75 8.91 4.61
CA THR A 159 11.79 7.83 4.41
C THR A 159 12.40 6.72 3.55
N GLY A 160 12.24 5.49 3.97
CA GLY A 160 12.61 4.31 3.18
C GLY A 160 11.55 4.01 2.11
N PHE A 161 11.38 4.92 1.12
CA PHE A 161 10.38 4.76 0.06
C PHE A 161 10.49 3.41 -0.64
N ILE A 162 9.33 2.77 -0.90
CA ILE A 162 9.28 1.46 -1.56
C ILE A 162 8.39 1.51 -2.80
N ASP A 163 8.76 0.76 -3.83
CA ASP A 163 7.92 0.57 -5.01
C ASP A 163 6.83 -0.48 -4.74
N ALA A 164 5.61 -0.24 -5.18
CA ALA A 164 4.49 -1.17 -5.02
C ALA A 164 4.73 -2.53 -5.69
N ARG A 165 5.58 -2.58 -6.73
CA ARG A 165 5.99 -3.82 -7.39
C ARG A 165 6.82 -4.71 -6.47
N ASP A 166 7.67 -4.12 -5.62
CA ASP A 166 8.45 -4.87 -4.62
C ASP A 166 7.57 -5.40 -3.49
N ILE A 167 6.60 -4.59 -3.04
CA ILE A 167 5.60 -5.04 -2.07
C ILE A 167 4.83 -6.24 -2.63
N ALA A 168 4.34 -6.12 -3.87
CA ALA A 168 3.59 -7.18 -4.53
C ALA A 168 4.44 -8.46 -4.71
N ALA A 169 5.72 -8.33 -5.04
CA ALA A 169 6.62 -9.47 -5.16
C ALA A 169 6.75 -10.23 -3.84
N VAL A 170 6.98 -9.55 -2.72
CA VAL A 170 7.03 -10.17 -1.38
C VAL A 170 5.69 -10.83 -1.02
N MET A 171 4.57 -10.15 -1.28
CA MET A 171 3.25 -10.71 -0.96
C MET A 171 2.91 -11.94 -1.80
N VAL A 172 3.35 -12.00 -3.05
CA VAL A 172 3.18 -13.17 -3.91
C VAL A 172 3.99 -14.37 -3.38
N GLU A 173 5.22 -14.16 -2.90
CA GLU A 173 5.97 -15.25 -2.25
C GLU A 173 5.27 -15.73 -0.97
N ALA A 174 4.72 -14.82 -0.16
CA ALA A 174 3.94 -15.20 1.01
C ALA A 174 2.64 -15.95 0.65
N ILE A 175 2.00 -15.64 -0.49
CA ILE A 175 0.81 -16.34 -0.96
C ILE A 175 1.15 -17.77 -1.42
N LYS A 176 2.30 -17.96 -2.05
CA LYS A 176 2.71 -19.24 -2.68
C LYS A 176 3.27 -20.25 -1.67
N GLY A 177 4.07 -19.78 -0.72
CA GLY A 177 4.80 -20.61 0.22
C GLY A 177 4.31 -20.50 1.65
N HIS A 178 4.98 -21.20 2.55
CA HIS A 178 4.71 -21.20 4.00
C HIS A 178 5.88 -20.64 4.81
N GLU A 179 7.02 -20.31 4.18
CA GLU A 179 8.24 -19.86 4.84
C GLU A 179 8.07 -18.52 5.57
N LEU A 180 7.07 -17.73 5.15
CA LEU A 180 6.74 -16.43 5.73
C LEU A 180 5.56 -16.49 6.71
N ASP A 181 4.96 -17.65 6.93
CA ASP A 181 3.80 -17.77 7.81
C ASP A 181 4.18 -17.40 9.26
N GLY A 182 3.26 -16.69 9.92
CA GLY A 182 3.48 -16.18 11.28
C GLY A 182 4.44 -14.98 11.36
N GLN A 183 4.74 -14.33 10.25
CA GLN A 183 5.68 -13.20 10.22
C GLN A 183 5.02 -11.89 9.78
N GLY A 184 5.47 -10.78 10.41
CA GLY A 184 5.20 -9.41 9.96
C GLY A 184 6.50 -8.75 9.56
N LEU A 185 6.68 -8.40 8.28
CA LEU A 185 7.92 -7.84 7.77
C LEU A 185 7.76 -6.38 7.38
N THR A 186 8.64 -5.53 7.91
CA THR A 186 8.80 -4.15 7.43
C THR A 186 9.47 -4.18 6.05
N LEU A 187 8.81 -3.57 5.06
CA LEU A 187 9.26 -3.52 3.68
C LEU A 187 9.65 -2.08 3.30
N THR A 188 10.87 -1.91 2.81
CA THR A 188 11.40 -0.61 2.40
C THR A 188 12.13 -0.73 1.07
N GLY A 189 12.32 0.39 0.40
CA GLY A 189 13.30 0.47 -0.69
C GLY A 189 14.74 0.43 -0.15
N PRO A 190 15.73 0.61 -1.04
CA PRO A 190 17.14 0.37 -0.73
C PRO A 190 17.80 1.49 0.09
N ALA A 191 17.14 2.65 0.24
CA ALA A 191 17.71 3.80 0.93
C ALA A 191 16.65 4.66 1.60
N ALA A 192 17.01 5.29 2.74
CA ALA A 192 16.21 6.35 3.33
C ALA A 192 16.53 7.66 2.62
N LEU A 193 15.52 8.28 2.01
CA LEU A 193 15.63 9.51 1.23
C LEU A 193 14.86 10.65 1.91
N GLY A 194 15.45 11.84 1.91
CA GLY A 194 14.74 13.09 2.24
C GLY A 194 13.93 13.60 1.04
N TRP A 195 13.01 14.51 1.28
CA TRP A 195 12.21 15.08 0.18
C TRP A 195 13.03 15.94 -0.78
N VAL A 196 14.15 16.51 -0.31
CA VAL A 196 15.16 17.15 -1.18
C VAL A 196 15.78 16.14 -2.16
N ASP A 197 16.11 14.94 -1.67
CA ASP A 197 16.64 13.86 -2.52
C ASP A 197 15.61 13.42 -3.56
N VAL A 198 14.33 13.29 -3.14
CA VAL A 198 13.20 12.96 -4.04
C VAL A 198 13.03 14.01 -5.13
N ALA A 199 13.04 15.28 -4.77
CA ALA A 199 12.92 16.40 -5.71
C ALA A 199 14.09 16.44 -6.70
N ALA A 200 15.31 16.20 -6.24
CA ALA A 200 16.49 16.13 -7.09
C ALA A 200 16.43 14.96 -8.10
N GLU A 201 15.94 13.80 -7.66
CA GLU A 201 15.78 12.63 -8.54
C GLU A 201 14.72 12.86 -9.60
N LEU A 202 13.57 13.44 -9.22
CA LEU A 202 12.53 13.84 -10.16
C LEU A 202 13.02 14.89 -11.16
N THR A 203 13.77 15.89 -10.70
CA THR A 203 14.40 16.89 -11.60
C THR A 203 15.25 16.21 -12.67
N ARG A 204 16.07 15.24 -12.26
CA ARG A 204 16.94 14.48 -13.17
C ARG A 204 16.15 13.65 -14.19
N ALA A 205 15.15 12.92 -13.72
CA ALA A 205 14.33 12.04 -14.54
C ALA A 205 13.43 12.82 -15.53
N LEU A 206 12.88 13.95 -15.09
CA LEU A 206 11.91 14.72 -15.87
C LEU A 206 12.59 15.76 -16.80
N GLY A 207 13.83 16.15 -16.51
CA GLY A 207 14.52 17.21 -17.22
C GLY A 207 13.91 18.60 -17.00
N LYS A 208 13.13 18.77 -15.92
CA LYS A 208 12.56 20.06 -15.47
C LYS A 208 12.76 20.21 -13.98
N PRO A 209 12.93 21.45 -13.44
CA PRO A 209 13.11 21.65 -12.01
C PRO A 209 11.92 21.17 -11.20
N VAL A 210 12.20 20.36 -10.18
CA VAL A 210 11.28 20.01 -9.09
C VAL A 210 11.98 20.39 -7.79
N ARG A 211 11.30 21.11 -6.89
CA ARG A 211 11.83 21.46 -5.58
C ARG A 211 10.95 20.96 -4.45
N TYR A 212 11.54 20.80 -3.29
CA TYR A 212 10.84 20.55 -2.04
C TYR A 212 10.73 21.85 -1.25
N ASP A 213 9.53 22.16 -0.77
CA ASP A 213 9.25 23.27 0.12
C ASP A 213 8.75 22.68 1.46
N ASP A 214 9.50 22.90 2.57
CA ASP A 214 9.02 22.58 3.92
C ASP A 214 8.04 23.65 4.35
N ILE A 215 6.76 23.29 4.46
CA ILE A 215 5.68 24.22 4.79
C ILE A 215 5.15 23.97 6.21
N ALA A 216 4.48 24.98 6.78
CA ALA A 216 3.83 24.80 8.07
C ALA A 216 2.71 23.73 8.00
N PRO A 217 2.54 22.89 9.05
CA PRO A 217 1.49 21.87 9.07
C PRO A 217 0.09 22.43 8.78
N ALA A 218 -0.25 23.59 9.34
CA ALA A 218 -1.55 24.22 9.08
C ALA A 218 -1.76 24.54 7.60
N ALA A 219 -0.72 25.07 6.91
CA ALA A 219 -0.79 25.38 5.48
C ALA A 219 -0.98 24.11 4.63
N HIS A 220 -0.37 22.99 5.01
CA HIS A 220 -0.59 21.71 4.34
C HIS A 220 -2.03 21.22 4.50
N THR A 221 -2.57 21.26 5.73
CA THR A 221 -3.97 20.88 5.97
C THR A 221 -4.93 21.74 5.16
N GLU A 222 -4.74 23.07 5.14
CA GLU A 222 -5.57 24.00 4.38
C GLU A 222 -5.50 23.72 2.86
N ALA A 223 -4.31 23.45 2.33
CA ALA A 223 -4.13 23.11 0.92
C ALA A 223 -4.86 21.82 0.55
N MET A 224 -4.82 20.80 1.39
CA MET A 224 -5.56 19.56 1.18
C MET A 224 -7.08 19.76 1.23
N LEU A 225 -7.57 20.58 2.18
CA LEU A 225 -8.99 20.92 2.26
C LEU A 225 -9.45 21.71 1.02
N ALA A 226 -8.64 22.66 0.56
CA ALA A 226 -8.91 23.41 -0.66
C ALA A 226 -8.93 22.53 -1.92
N ALA A 227 -8.16 21.42 -1.92
CA ALA A 227 -8.20 20.38 -2.95
C ALA A 227 -9.38 19.41 -2.82
N GLY A 228 -10.30 19.66 -1.86
CA GLY A 228 -11.50 18.85 -1.67
C GLY A 228 -11.31 17.58 -0.85
N MET A 229 -10.16 17.42 -0.18
CA MET A 229 -9.92 16.26 0.70
C MET A 229 -10.77 16.36 1.97
N PRO A 230 -11.32 15.24 2.46
CA PRO A 230 -12.01 15.21 3.75
C PRO A 230 -11.10 15.66 4.89
N ARG A 231 -11.64 16.41 5.85
CA ARG A 231 -10.86 16.97 6.97
C ARG A 231 -10.04 15.93 7.73
N HIS A 232 -10.65 14.83 8.11
CA HIS A 232 -9.96 13.76 8.85
C HIS A 232 -8.77 13.20 8.08
N TYR A 233 -8.88 13.07 6.74
CA TYR A 233 -7.79 12.61 5.90
C TYR A 233 -6.68 13.65 5.76
N ALA A 234 -7.03 14.93 5.58
CA ALA A 234 -6.08 16.03 5.51
C ALA A 234 -5.25 16.16 6.82
N GLU A 235 -5.93 16.07 7.97
CA GLU A 235 -5.29 16.12 9.29
C GLU A 235 -4.39 14.88 9.52
N PHE A 236 -4.86 13.69 9.13
CA PHE A 236 -4.08 12.45 9.21
C PHE A 236 -2.81 12.53 8.35
N MET A 237 -2.91 12.95 7.10
CA MET A 237 -1.73 13.09 6.21
C MET A 237 -0.75 14.15 6.73
N THR A 238 -1.26 15.26 7.24
CA THR A 238 -0.42 16.30 7.85
C THR A 238 0.32 15.78 9.06
N MET A 239 -0.34 15.01 9.92
CA MET A 239 0.27 14.34 11.09
C MET A 239 1.34 13.36 10.65
N LEU A 240 1.09 12.53 9.62
CA LEU A 240 2.10 11.59 9.10
C LEU A 240 3.38 12.29 8.66
N TYR A 241 3.27 13.39 7.91
CA TYR A 241 4.47 14.14 7.49
C TYR A 241 5.13 14.88 8.64
N SER A 242 4.36 15.63 9.45
CA SER A 242 4.89 16.52 10.47
C SER A 242 5.34 15.81 11.75
N GLN A 243 4.83 14.60 12.04
CA GLN A 243 5.16 13.86 13.26
C GLN A 243 5.90 12.56 12.97
N VAL A 244 5.50 11.78 11.96
CA VAL A 244 6.12 10.49 11.69
C VAL A 244 7.37 10.67 10.82
N VAL A 245 7.25 11.33 9.67
CA VAL A 245 8.38 11.52 8.75
C VAL A 245 9.40 12.48 9.34
N LYS A 246 8.98 13.66 9.77
CA LYS A 246 9.87 14.72 10.30
C LYS A 246 10.70 14.24 11.49
N ASN A 247 10.16 13.38 12.35
CA ASN A 247 10.85 12.85 13.53
C ASN A 247 11.60 11.51 13.23
N GLY A 248 11.71 11.11 11.98
CA GLY A 248 12.54 9.97 11.55
C GLY A 248 11.92 8.58 11.75
N PHE A 249 10.66 8.47 12.16
CA PHE A 249 10.02 7.16 12.35
C PHE A 249 9.80 6.37 11.04
N ALA A 250 9.90 7.03 9.89
CA ALA A 250 9.83 6.39 8.57
C ALA A 250 11.20 6.10 7.94
N ALA A 251 12.30 6.39 8.64
CA ALA A 251 13.66 6.31 8.10
C ALA A 251 14.26 4.89 8.07
N ALA A 252 13.56 3.91 8.60
CA ALA A 252 14.03 2.53 8.60
C ALA A 252 14.33 2.05 7.16
N VAL A 253 15.42 1.30 7.00
CA VAL A 253 15.78 0.57 5.78
C VAL A 253 16.02 -0.88 6.16
N THR A 254 15.38 -1.80 5.46
CA THR A 254 15.49 -3.24 5.66
C THR A 254 15.91 -3.93 4.37
N ASP A 255 16.47 -5.13 4.48
CA ASP A 255 16.81 -5.99 3.35
C ASP A 255 15.74 -7.07 3.08
N ASN A 256 14.55 -6.94 3.67
CA ASN A 256 13.50 -7.95 3.61
C ASN A 256 12.99 -8.20 2.19
N VAL A 257 12.90 -7.18 1.32
CA VAL A 257 12.56 -7.38 -0.10
C VAL A 257 13.58 -8.34 -0.74
N LYS A 258 14.88 -8.06 -0.57
CA LYS A 258 15.94 -8.90 -1.13
C LYS A 258 15.95 -10.30 -0.53
N LYS A 259 15.80 -10.43 0.78
CA LYS A 259 15.75 -11.73 1.47
C LYS A 259 14.63 -12.62 0.96
N VAL A 260 13.45 -12.04 0.73
CA VAL A 260 12.26 -12.80 0.30
C VAL A 260 12.27 -13.08 -1.20
N THR A 261 12.63 -12.08 -2.02
CA THR A 261 12.49 -12.18 -3.48
C THR A 261 13.77 -12.58 -4.20
N GLY A 262 14.92 -12.52 -3.53
CA GLY A 262 16.25 -12.68 -4.13
C GLY A 262 16.70 -11.49 -4.98
N LYS A 263 15.91 -10.41 -5.07
CA LYS A 263 16.17 -9.23 -5.90
C LYS A 263 16.37 -8.00 -5.04
N ASP A 264 17.26 -7.12 -5.48
CA ASP A 264 17.39 -5.80 -4.85
C ASP A 264 16.11 -4.99 -5.08
N PRO A 265 15.65 -4.21 -4.07
CA PRO A 265 14.47 -3.38 -4.24
C PRO A 265 14.70 -2.27 -5.26
N ILE A 266 13.62 -1.87 -5.95
CA ILE A 266 13.62 -0.84 -6.98
C ILE A 266 14.05 0.50 -6.35
N THR A 267 15.00 1.18 -6.98
CA THR A 267 15.45 2.52 -6.55
C THR A 267 14.46 3.60 -7.00
N LEU A 268 14.45 4.75 -6.32
CA LEU A 268 13.67 5.90 -6.76
C LEU A 268 14.06 6.36 -8.18
N ALA A 269 15.35 6.26 -8.54
CA ALA A 269 15.84 6.56 -9.89
C ALA A 269 15.20 5.65 -10.95
N GLN A 270 15.15 4.34 -10.67
CA GLN A 270 14.52 3.39 -11.58
C GLN A 270 13.01 3.63 -11.67
N TYR A 271 12.34 3.84 -10.52
CA TYR A 271 10.93 4.21 -10.49
C TYR A 271 10.64 5.45 -11.34
N ALA A 272 11.37 6.55 -11.13
CA ALA A 272 11.17 7.81 -11.84
C ALA A 272 11.38 7.65 -13.36
N LYS A 273 12.34 6.80 -13.77
CA LYS A 273 12.55 6.43 -15.17
C LYS A 273 11.37 5.65 -15.75
N ASP A 274 10.88 4.63 -15.04
CA ASP A 274 9.78 3.77 -15.49
C ASP A 274 8.46 4.55 -15.63
N TYR A 275 8.23 5.51 -14.75
CA TYR A 275 7.02 6.35 -14.72
C TYR A 275 7.19 7.74 -15.34
N THR A 276 8.29 7.96 -16.08
CA THR A 276 8.60 9.27 -16.69
C THR A 276 7.45 9.83 -17.51
N ALA A 277 6.77 9.00 -18.31
CA ALA A 277 5.64 9.44 -19.14
C ALA A 277 4.50 10.01 -18.29
N THR A 278 4.12 9.34 -17.22
CA THR A 278 3.06 9.80 -16.28
C THR A 278 3.50 11.03 -15.50
N LEU A 279 4.75 11.04 -15.01
CA LEU A 279 5.28 12.11 -14.19
C LEU A 279 5.58 13.40 -14.98
N LYS A 280 5.70 13.36 -16.30
CA LYS A 280 5.89 14.56 -17.14
C LYS A 280 4.59 15.29 -17.48
N GLY A 281 3.49 14.58 -17.62
CA GLY A 281 2.19 15.08 -18.07
C GLY A 281 2.04 15.02 -19.56
#